data_1af070302726955c07a2bddb6785312a
#
_entry.id   1af070302726955c07a2bddb6785312a
#
_cell.length_a   1.000
_cell.length_b   1.000
_cell.length_c   1.000
_cell.angle_alpha   90.00
_cell.angle_beta   90.00
_cell.angle_gamma   90.00
#
_symmetry.space_group_name_H-M   'P 1'
#
loop_
_entity.id
_entity.type
_entity.pdbx_description
1 polymer ?
#
loop_
_entity_poly.entity_id
_entity_poly.type
_entity_poly.pdbx_seq_one_letter_code
_entity_poly.pdbx_strand_id
1 'polypeptide(L)'
;MRNLTWKTILGLGALSAALSFAAEASAQSKLQEVLSRGKLIVGTGSTNPPWHFRDETNELVGFDIEMAKIIAAGLFDDPTKVEFVNQASDARIPNIVTDKVDITCQFVTITAARAQQVAFTIPYYREGVSLMLVKGGKYANYEEMKAAGSAVTVSVLQNVFAEDMVHAALPEATVDQFESVDLMYQALNSGRADAAATDSSSLLYYMKQNPDRYVDSGYSWNPQSYGCIVKQGDPDWLNFVNVALREAMTGTQFPVYKAAFEKWFGTTPPEPQIGFPGELR
;
A
#
# COMPACT_ATOMS: atom_id res chain seq x y z
N MET A 1 -24.14 95.10 -16.87
CA MET A 1 -24.36 94.38 -18.14
C MET A 1 -23.82 92.97 -18.06
N ARG A 2 -24.71 92.05 -18.38
CA ARG A 2 -24.56 90.62 -18.64
C ARG A 2 -24.29 89.67 -17.44
N ASN A 3 -25.39 89.01 -17.11
CA ASN A 3 -25.58 87.92 -16.24
C ASN A 3 -24.91 86.66 -16.80
N LEU A 4 -24.20 85.94 -15.99
CA LEU A 4 -23.69 84.59 -16.29
C LEU A 4 -24.35 83.61 -15.33
N THR A 5 -25.28 82.83 -15.86
CA THR A 5 -25.99 81.80 -15.13
C THR A 5 -25.14 80.51 -15.03
N TRP A 6 -24.89 80.09 -13.84
CA TRP A 6 -24.31 78.77 -13.56
C TRP A 6 -25.38 77.68 -13.60
N LYS A 7 -25.25 76.78 -14.52
CA LYS A 7 -26.03 75.54 -14.48
C LYS A 7 -25.11 74.41 -13.87
N THR A 8 -25.43 74.07 -12.66
CA THR A 8 -24.86 72.89 -11.97
C THR A 8 -25.55 71.65 -12.53
N ILE A 9 -24.75 70.77 -13.17
CA ILE A 9 -25.19 69.44 -13.56
C ILE A 9 -24.66 68.46 -12.46
N LEU A 10 -25.58 67.96 -11.61
CA LEU A 10 -25.34 66.86 -10.73
C LEU A 10 -25.38 65.57 -11.56
N GLY A 11 -24.22 65.00 -11.83
CA GLY A 11 -24.08 63.63 -12.33
C GLY A 11 -24.12 62.68 -11.18
N LEU A 12 -25.24 61.98 -10.93
CA LEU A 12 -25.29 60.81 -10.10
C LEU A 12 -24.55 59.64 -10.80
N GLY A 13 -23.31 59.42 -10.42
CA GLY A 13 -22.61 58.19 -10.75
C GLY A 13 -23.14 57.07 -9.85
N ALA A 14 -24.04 56.25 -10.36
CA ALA A 14 -24.40 54.99 -9.73
C ALA A 14 -23.20 54.02 -9.84
N LEU A 15 -22.42 53.94 -8.77
CA LEU A 15 -21.36 52.94 -8.63
C LEU A 15 -22.02 51.59 -8.32
N SER A 16 -22.38 50.86 -9.39
CA SER A 16 -22.81 49.47 -9.29
C SER A 16 -21.63 48.64 -8.85
N ALA A 17 -21.47 48.43 -7.54
CA ALA A 17 -20.59 47.41 -6.98
C ALA A 17 -21.16 46.04 -7.36
N ALA A 18 -20.74 45.51 -8.49
CA ALA A 18 -20.90 44.12 -8.81
C ALA A 18 -20.06 43.32 -7.83
N LEU A 19 -20.65 42.91 -6.72
CA LEU A 19 -20.16 41.86 -5.87
C LEU A 19 -20.14 40.57 -6.71
N SER A 20 -19.04 40.33 -7.39
CA SER A 20 -18.71 39.03 -7.94
C SER A 20 -18.56 38.09 -6.76
N PHE A 21 -19.63 37.41 -6.36
CA PHE A 21 -19.51 36.16 -5.64
C PHE A 21 -18.77 35.22 -6.59
N ALA A 22 -17.46 35.19 -6.49
CA ALA A 22 -16.70 34.04 -6.92
C ALA A 22 -17.22 32.87 -6.05
N ALA A 23 -18.22 32.14 -6.56
CA ALA A 23 -18.51 30.84 -6.05
C ALA A 23 -17.16 30.11 -6.18
N GLU A 24 -16.48 29.93 -5.06
CA GLU A 24 -15.40 28.91 -5.00
C GLU A 24 -16.08 27.65 -5.51
N ALA A 25 -15.78 27.30 -6.74
CA ALA A 25 -16.12 25.99 -7.26
C ALA A 25 -15.39 25.02 -6.34
N SER A 26 -16.07 24.58 -5.29
CA SER A 26 -15.57 23.50 -4.44
C SER A 26 -15.26 22.38 -5.41
N ALA A 27 -13.97 22.10 -5.60
CA ALA A 27 -13.57 21.00 -6.45
C ALA A 27 -14.36 19.78 -5.96
N GLN A 28 -15.11 19.15 -6.87
CA GLN A 28 -15.92 18.00 -6.54
C GLN A 28 -15.01 16.96 -5.90
N SER A 29 -15.37 16.47 -4.70
CA SER A 29 -14.59 15.43 -4.03
C SER A 29 -14.48 14.20 -4.93
N LYS A 30 -13.33 13.56 -4.93
CA LYS A 30 -13.09 12.28 -5.63
C LYS A 30 -14.14 11.24 -5.24
N LEU A 31 -14.63 11.25 -4.01
CA LEU A 31 -15.75 10.40 -3.58
C LEU A 31 -16.99 10.59 -4.48
N GLN A 32 -17.39 11.83 -4.73
CA GLN A 32 -18.55 12.12 -5.57
C GLN A 32 -18.30 11.77 -7.05
N GLU A 33 -17.08 11.99 -7.54
CA GLU A 33 -16.67 11.59 -8.88
C GLU A 33 -16.77 10.07 -9.06
N VAL A 34 -16.21 9.29 -8.11
CA VAL A 34 -16.22 7.82 -8.13
C VAL A 34 -17.65 7.29 -8.06
N LEU A 35 -18.47 7.82 -7.14
CA LEU A 35 -19.90 7.43 -7.02
C LEU A 35 -20.67 7.71 -8.30
N SER A 36 -20.48 8.89 -8.92
CA SER A 36 -21.16 9.29 -10.17
C SER A 36 -20.73 8.40 -11.35
N ARG A 37 -19.47 7.97 -11.38
CA ARG A 37 -18.93 7.08 -12.41
C ARG A 37 -19.42 5.64 -12.23
N GLY A 38 -19.78 5.23 -11.02
CA GLY A 38 -20.30 3.89 -10.70
C GLY A 38 -19.22 2.80 -10.66
N LYS A 39 -17.95 3.15 -10.59
CA LYS A 39 -16.81 2.23 -10.43
C LYS A 39 -15.59 2.93 -9.83
N LEU A 40 -14.76 2.15 -9.13
CA LEU A 40 -13.49 2.56 -8.55
C LEU A 40 -12.34 2.21 -9.52
N ILE A 41 -11.42 3.15 -9.79
CA ILE A 41 -10.22 2.89 -10.61
C ILE A 41 -9.02 2.77 -9.67
N VAL A 42 -8.40 1.58 -9.64
CA VAL A 42 -7.33 1.22 -8.72
C VAL A 42 -6.03 0.93 -9.45
N GLY A 43 -4.98 1.65 -9.09
CA GLY A 43 -3.62 1.34 -9.52
C GLY A 43 -3.05 0.16 -8.71
N THR A 44 -2.54 -0.86 -9.41
CA THR A 44 -1.92 -2.03 -8.80
C THR A 44 -0.89 -2.68 -9.72
N GLY A 45 -0.04 -3.56 -9.20
CA GLY A 45 0.86 -4.39 -9.99
C GLY A 45 0.22 -5.73 -10.36
N SER A 46 1.04 -6.64 -10.95
CA SER A 46 0.56 -7.96 -11.37
C SER A 46 1.60 -9.08 -11.24
N THR A 47 2.66 -8.87 -10.43
CA THR A 47 3.83 -9.79 -10.37
C THR A 47 4.32 -10.10 -8.97
N ASN A 48 3.65 -9.63 -7.91
CA ASN A 48 4.11 -9.78 -6.53
C ASN A 48 3.14 -10.58 -5.66
N PRO A 49 3.20 -11.92 -5.64
CA PRO A 49 2.48 -12.71 -4.66
C PRO A 49 3.02 -12.47 -3.24
N PRO A 50 2.17 -12.46 -2.22
CA PRO A 50 0.72 -12.66 -2.21
C PRO A 50 -0.08 -11.36 -2.39
N TRP A 51 0.55 -10.24 -2.74
CA TRP A 51 -0.04 -8.89 -2.75
C TRP A 51 -0.92 -8.61 -3.96
N HIS A 52 -0.36 -8.73 -5.15
CA HIS A 52 -1.01 -8.46 -6.43
C HIS A 52 -0.26 -9.21 -7.54
N PHE A 53 -0.87 -10.24 -8.07
CA PHE A 53 -0.26 -11.06 -9.11
C PHE A 53 -1.32 -11.73 -9.99
N ARG A 54 -0.89 -12.28 -11.10
CA ARG A 54 -1.75 -13.13 -11.93
C ARG A 54 -1.57 -14.58 -11.51
N ASP A 55 -2.68 -15.23 -11.23
CA ASP A 55 -2.70 -16.66 -10.93
C ASP A 55 -2.56 -17.53 -12.20
N GLU A 56 -2.64 -18.84 -12.03
CA GLU A 56 -2.53 -19.82 -13.13
C GLU A 56 -3.64 -19.67 -14.18
N THR A 57 -4.77 -19.06 -13.85
CA THR A 57 -5.86 -18.75 -14.78
C THR A 57 -5.72 -17.36 -15.44
N ASN A 58 -4.61 -16.66 -15.17
CA ASN A 58 -4.33 -15.28 -15.58
C ASN A 58 -5.27 -14.24 -14.96
N GLU A 59 -5.98 -14.59 -13.88
CA GLU A 59 -6.76 -13.63 -13.11
C GLU A 59 -5.86 -12.79 -12.18
N LEU A 60 -6.19 -11.52 -12.05
CA LEU A 60 -5.50 -10.63 -11.13
C LEU A 60 -6.02 -10.87 -9.71
N VAL A 61 -5.16 -11.34 -8.84
CA VAL A 61 -5.47 -11.77 -7.48
C VAL A 61 -4.45 -11.26 -6.48
N GLY A 62 -4.74 -11.39 -5.19
CA GLY A 62 -3.84 -11.03 -4.11
C GLY A 62 -4.50 -10.18 -3.04
N PHE A 63 -3.78 -9.94 -1.93
CA PHE A 63 -4.33 -9.23 -0.79
C PHE A 63 -4.69 -7.77 -1.11
N ASP A 64 -3.87 -7.06 -1.90
CA ASP A 64 -4.16 -5.70 -2.35
C ASP A 64 -5.43 -5.64 -3.22
N ILE A 65 -5.68 -6.70 -3.99
CA ILE A 65 -6.88 -6.83 -4.83
C ILE A 65 -8.12 -6.99 -3.94
N GLU A 66 -8.01 -7.76 -2.84
CA GLU A 66 -9.11 -7.90 -1.89
C GLU A 66 -9.36 -6.56 -1.13
N MET A 67 -8.32 -5.79 -0.78
CA MET A 67 -8.50 -4.46 -0.19
C MET A 67 -9.25 -3.50 -1.14
N ALA A 68 -8.91 -3.51 -2.42
CA ALA A 68 -9.61 -2.72 -3.43
C ALA A 68 -11.09 -3.13 -3.56
N LYS A 69 -11.39 -4.43 -3.51
CA LYS A 69 -12.77 -4.95 -3.53
C LYS A 69 -13.56 -4.57 -2.28
N ILE A 70 -12.93 -4.55 -1.11
CA ILE A 70 -13.54 -4.07 0.14
C ILE A 70 -13.94 -2.60 0.01
N ILE A 71 -13.06 -1.75 -0.52
CA ILE A 71 -13.37 -0.33 -0.74
C ILE A 71 -14.52 -0.17 -1.74
N ALA A 72 -14.51 -0.95 -2.84
CA ALA A 72 -15.58 -0.92 -3.83
C ALA A 72 -16.93 -1.39 -3.26
N ALA A 73 -16.93 -2.42 -2.41
CA ALA A 73 -18.12 -2.86 -1.70
C ALA A 73 -18.69 -1.76 -0.80
N GLY A 74 -17.83 -1.01 -0.10
CA GLY A 74 -18.24 0.14 0.69
C GLY A 74 -18.82 1.31 -0.14
N LEU A 75 -18.38 1.47 -1.41
CA LEU A 75 -18.89 2.50 -2.33
C LEU A 75 -20.23 2.13 -2.97
N PHE A 76 -20.40 0.87 -3.36
CA PHE A 76 -21.42 0.45 -4.31
C PHE A 76 -22.26 -0.74 -3.83
N ASP A 77 -21.98 -1.26 -2.64
CA ASP A 77 -22.53 -2.54 -2.17
C ASP A 77 -22.22 -3.72 -3.16
N ASP A 78 -21.15 -3.55 -3.95
CA ASP A 78 -20.72 -4.48 -4.99
C ASP A 78 -19.19 -4.48 -5.12
N PRO A 79 -18.48 -5.54 -4.67
CA PRO A 79 -17.02 -5.64 -4.75
C PRO A 79 -16.49 -5.76 -6.19
N THR A 80 -17.36 -5.99 -7.18
CA THR A 80 -16.96 -6.11 -8.59
C THR A 80 -16.87 -4.77 -9.31
N LYS A 81 -17.33 -3.68 -8.70
CA LYS A 81 -17.30 -2.32 -9.25
C LYS A 81 -15.90 -1.68 -9.18
N VAL A 82 -14.90 -2.45 -9.60
CA VAL A 82 -13.49 -2.05 -9.61
C VAL A 82 -12.91 -2.23 -11.02
N GLU A 83 -12.13 -1.26 -11.45
CA GLU A 83 -11.26 -1.35 -12.63
C GLU A 83 -9.80 -1.27 -12.17
N PHE A 84 -9.01 -2.28 -12.54
CA PHE A 84 -7.59 -2.31 -12.19
C PHE A 84 -6.72 -1.78 -13.33
N VAL A 85 -5.87 -0.80 -13.02
CA VAL A 85 -4.84 -0.27 -13.91
C VAL A 85 -3.50 -0.85 -13.49
N ASN A 86 -2.92 -1.70 -14.34
CA ASN A 86 -1.59 -2.26 -14.09
C ASN A 86 -0.52 -1.17 -14.16
N GLN A 87 0.34 -1.11 -13.15
CA GLN A 87 1.40 -0.11 -13.04
C GLN A 87 2.65 -0.68 -12.36
N ALA A 88 3.81 -0.13 -12.75
CA ALA A 88 5.06 -0.40 -12.05
C ALA A 88 5.12 0.33 -10.69
N SER A 89 6.04 -0.08 -9.83
CA SER A 89 6.16 0.48 -8.48
C SER A 89 6.54 1.96 -8.44
N ASP A 90 7.30 2.45 -9.41
CA ASP A 90 7.70 3.86 -9.56
C ASP A 90 6.57 4.74 -10.13
N ALA A 91 5.59 4.14 -10.82
CA ALA A 91 4.44 4.85 -11.36
C ALA A 91 3.31 5.09 -10.33
N ARG A 92 3.37 4.48 -9.14
CA ARG A 92 2.33 4.57 -8.11
C ARG A 92 1.96 6.01 -7.74
N ILE A 93 2.95 6.82 -7.35
CA ILE A 93 2.76 8.22 -6.96
C ILE A 93 2.41 9.09 -8.18
N PRO A 94 3.13 9.05 -9.30
CA PRO A 94 2.75 9.80 -10.51
C PRO A 94 1.32 9.56 -10.97
N ASN A 95 0.83 8.32 -10.97
CA ASN A 95 -0.52 7.99 -11.42
C ASN A 95 -1.61 8.55 -10.47
N ILE A 96 -1.35 8.63 -9.16
CA ILE A 96 -2.24 9.30 -8.20
C ILE A 96 -2.25 10.81 -8.42
N VAL A 97 -1.07 11.44 -8.53
CA VAL A 97 -0.96 12.91 -8.68
C VAL A 97 -1.63 13.40 -9.95
N THR A 98 -1.58 12.60 -11.02
CA THR A 98 -2.16 12.93 -12.34
C THR A 98 -3.59 12.45 -12.53
N ASP A 99 -4.26 11.96 -11.48
CA ASP A 99 -5.65 11.42 -11.53
C ASP A 99 -5.87 10.29 -12.54
N LYS A 100 -4.80 9.55 -12.89
CA LYS A 100 -4.92 8.37 -13.74
C LYS A 100 -5.64 7.22 -13.03
N VAL A 101 -5.53 7.18 -11.72
CA VAL A 101 -6.23 6.26 -10.82
C VAL A 101 -6.77 7.01 -9.61
N ASP A 102 -7.84 6.53 -9.01
CA ASP A 102 -8.47 7.16 -7.83
C ASP A 102 -7.71 6.83 -6.53
N ILE A 103 -7.14 5.64 -6.50
CA ILE A 103 -6.44 5.08 -5.35
C ILE A 103 -5.40 4.06 -5.84
N THR A 104 -4.33 3.90 -5.10
CA THR A 104 -3.38 2.81 -5.29
C THR A 104 -3.24 2.04 -3.98
N CYS A 105 -3.66 0.77 -3.97
CA CYS A 105 -3.35 -0.23 -2.97
C CYS A 105 -2.37 -1.21 -3.61
N GLN A 106 -1.09 -1.07 -3.32
CA GLN A 106 0.00 -1.82 -3.93
C GLN A 106 1.17 -1.93 -2.94
N PHE A 107 0.89 -2.50 -1.74
CA PHE A 107 1.82 -2.64 -0.60
C PHE A 107 2.75 -1.41 -0.45
N VAL A 108 2.15 -0.22 -0.47
CA VAL A 108 2.93 1.03 -0.41
C VAL A 108 3.38 1.29 1.02
N THR A 109 4.68 1.15 1.27
CA THR A 109 5.27 1.47 2.58
C THR A 109 5.01 2.94 2.92
N ILE A 110 4.42 3.18 4.07
CA ILE A 110 4.15 4.51 4.62
C ILE A 110 5.47 5.13 5.08
N THR A 111 5.88 6.22 4.42
CA THR A 111 7.06 7.00 4.80
C THR A 111 6.78 8.49 4.77
N ALA A 112 7.48 9.27 5.61
CA ALA A 112 7.36 10.72 5.63
C ALA A 112 7.69 11.36 4.27
N ALA A 113 8.68 10.82 3.54
CA ALA A 113 9.07 11.32 2.22
C ALA A 113 7.96 11.16 1.18
N ARG A 114 7.26 10.01 1.18
CA ARG A 114 6.11 9.78 0.28
C ARG A 114 4.89 10.59 0.69
N ALA A 115 4.69 10.78 2.00
CA ALA A 115 3.59 11.60 2.54
C ALA A 115 3.67 13.08 2.17
N GLN A 116 4.82 13.57 1.69
CA GLN A 116 4.95 14.90 1.11
C GLN A 116 4.28 15.03 -0.27
N GLN A 117 4.02 13.93 -0.95
CA GLN A 117 3.51 13.91 -2.33
C GLN A 117 2.08 13.37 -2.44
N VAL A 118 1.70 12.45 -1.56
CA VAL A 118 0.39 11.78 -1.54
C VAL A 118 -0.16 11.70 -0.11
N ALA A 119 -1.46 11.48 0.03
CA ALA A 119 -2.07 11.16 1.31
C ALA A 119 -2.14 9.63 1.46
N PHE A 120 -1.74 9.15 2.64
CA PHE A 120 -1.86 7.74 3.00
C PHE A 120 -3.17 7.48 3.75
N THR A 121 -3.74 6.33 3.50
CA THR A 121 -4.79 5.77 4.36
C THR A 121 -4.18 5.29 5.69
N ILE A 122 -5.04 4.91 6.63
CA ILE A 122 -4.61 4.05 7.73
C ILE A 122 -3.93 2.80 7.17
N PRO A 123 -2.95 2.23 7.89
CA PRO A 123 -2.30 1.01 7.43
C PRO A 123 -3.31 -0.16 7.44
N TYR A 124 -3.32 -0.92 6.34
CA TYR A 124 -4.12 -2.15 6.25
C TYR A 124 -3.30 -3.41 6.54
N TYR A 125 -1.97 -3.27 6.61
CA TYR A 125 -1.04 -4.35 6.96
C TYR A 125 0.22 -3.78 7.59
N ARG A 126 0.85 -4.58 8.47
CA ARG A 126 2.16 -4.27 9.06
C ARG A 126 3.01 -5.52 9.03
N GLU A 127 4.24 -5.39 8.60
CA GLU A 127 5.21 -6.46 8.58
C GLU A 127 6.63 -5.99 8.84
N GLY A 128 7.57 -6.91 8.73
CA GLY A 128 9.00 -6.68 8.70
C GLY A 128 9.65 -7.51 7.60
N VAL A 129 10.97 -7.48 7.57
CA VAL A 129 11.80 -8.39 6.78
C VAL A 129 12.09 -9.62 7.62
N SER A 130 12.08 -10.79 7.01
CA SER A 130 12.43 -12.08 7.62
C SER A 130 13.42 -12.82 6.74
N LEU A 131 14.12 -13.80 7.34
CA LEU A 131 15.03 -14.68 6.61
C LEU A 131 14.36 -16.02 6.37
N MET A 132 14.17 -16.37 5.11
CA MET A 132 13.69 -17.69 4.70
C MET A 132 14.89 -18.64 4.56
N LEU A 133 14.80 -19.80 5.19
CA LEU A 133 15.80 -20.85 5.16
C LEU A 133 15.25 -22.10 4.47
N VAL A 134 16.15 -22.94 3.95
CA VAL A 134 15.79 -24.29 3.52
C VAL A 134 15.76 -25.19 4.76
N LYS A 135 14.67 -25.92 4.94
CA LYS A 135 14.48 -26.86 6.04
C LYS A 135 15.56 -27.97 5.99
N GLY A 136 16.28 -28.14 7.08
CA GLY A 136 17.44 -29.06 7.13
C GLY A 136 18.67 -28.55 6.37
N GLY A 137 18.73 -27.29 6.00
CA GLY A 137 19.89 -26.64 5.41
C GLY A 137 21.04 -26.39 6.40
N LYS A 138 21.99 -25.54 6.01
CA LYS A 138 23.22 -25.27 6.79
C LYS A 138 22.95 -24.63 8.15
N TYR A 139 21.90 -23.78 8.24
CA TYR A 139 21.47 -23.11 9.47
C TYR A 139 20.02 -23.42 9.76
N ALA A 140 19.67 -23.61 11.03
CA ALA A 140 18.30 -23.90 11.45
C ALA A 140 17.51 -22.66 11.87
N ASN A 141 18.21 -21.57 12.26
CA ASN A 141 17.59 -20.36 12.79
C ASN A 141 18.53 -19.13 12.68
N TYR A 142 17.98 -17.97 13.04
CA TYR A 142 18.71 -16.69 13.01
C TYR A 142 19.95 -16.67 13.93
N GLU A 143 19.86 -17.25 15.13
CA GLU A 143 20.97 -17.21 16.09
C GLU A 143 22.20 -17.98 15.59
N GLU A 144 21.99 -19.11 14.91
CA GLU A 144 23.06 -19.85 14.26
C GLU A 144 23.74 -19.07 13.14
N MET A 145 22.93 -18.36 12.32
CA MET A 145 23.45 -17.49 11.26
C MET A 145 24.24 -16.31 11.84
N LYS A 146 23.70 -15.66 12.86
CA LYS A 146 24.36 -14.54 13.54
C LYS A 146 25.71 -14.97 14.14
N ALA A 147 25.76 -16.13 14.76
CA ALA A 147 27.00 -16.68 15.30
C ALA A 147 28.03 -17.07 14.21
N ALA A 148 27.59 -17.40 13.01
CA ALA A 148 28.46 -17.75 11.89
C ALA A 148 29.09 -16.52 11.19
N GLY A 149 28.55 -15.31 11.41
CA GLY A 149 29.10 -14.04 10.92
C GLY A 149 29.30 -14.01 9.42
N SER A 150 30.54 -13.78 8.99
CA SER A 150 30.91 -13.66 7.57
C SER A 150 30.82 -14.97 6.75
N ALA A 151 30.56 -16.09 7.40
CA ALA A 151 30.34 -17.39 6.71
C ALA A 151 28.90 -17.51 6.15
N VAL A 152 28.04 -16.51 6.38
CA VAL A 152 26.64 -16.48 5.90
C VAL A 152 26.54 -15.69 4.60
N THR A 153 25.85 -16.27 3.63
CA THR A 153 25.44 -15.57 2.39
C THR A 153 23.93 -15.44 2.35
N VAL A 154 23.45 -14.21 2.17
CA VAL A 154 22.02 -13.87 2.08
C VAL A 154 21.68 -13.41 0.68
N SER A 155 20.72 -14.06 0.03
CA SER A 155 20.15 -13.60 -1.23
C SER A 155 19.02 -12.58 -0.99
N VAL A 156 18.94 -11.55 -1.81
CA VAL A 156 17.93 -10.48 -1.70
C VAL A 156 17.57 -9.93 -3.07
N LEU A 157 16.35 -9.40 -3.21
CA LEU A 157 15.95 -8.67 -4.41
C LEU A 157 16.73 -7.35 -4.49
N GLN A 158 17.32 -7.09 -5.66
CA GLN A 158 18.17 -5.91 -5.87
C GLN A 158 17.41 -4.60 -5.62
N ASN A 159 17.96 -3.80 -4.74
CA ASN A 159 17.56 -2.40 -4.52
C ASN A 159 18.68 -1.64 -3.79
N VAL A 160 18.60 -0.30 -3.80
CA VAL A 160 19.65 0.58 -3.24
C VAL A 160 19.85 0.45 -1.71
N PHE A 161 18.91 -0.18 -1.00
CA PHE A 161 18.97 -0.35 0.45
C PHE A 161 19.14 -1.82 0.86
N ALA A 162 19.30 -2.73 -0.10
CA ALA A 162 19.28 -4.18 0.17
C ALA A 162 20.41 -4.61 1.11
N GLU A 163 21.59 -4.09 0.91
CA GLU A 163 22.77 -4.41 1.73
C GLU A 163 22.62 -3.87 3.16
N ASP A 164 22.27 -2.59 3.31
CA ASP A 164 22.02 -1.98 4.63
C ASP A 164 20.89 -2.70 5.37
N MET A 165 19.85 -3.11 4.66
CA MET A 165 18.73 -3.85 5.21
C MET A 165 19.17 -5.20 5.79
N VAL A 166 19.99 -5.98 5.08
CA VAL A 166 20.51 -7.26 5.57
C VAL A 166 21.50 -7.04 6.72
N HIS A 167 22.41 -6.09 6.58
CA HIS A 167 23.42 -5.79 7.59
C HIS A 167 22.83 -5.27 8.90
N ALA A 168 21.61 -4.70 8.88
CA ALA A 168 20.89 -4.37 10.11
C ALA A 168 20.59 -5.59 11.01
N ALA A 169 20.45 -6.77 10.42
CA ALA A 169 20.21 -8.03 11.13
C ALA A 169 21.49 -8.90 11.21
N LEU A 170 22.23 -9.01 10.13
CA LEU A 170 23.44 -9.82 9.98
C LEU A 170 24.60 -8.94 9.48
N PRO A 171 25.30 -8.22 10.37
CA PRO A 171 26.26 -7.19 9.98
C PRO A 171 27.45 -7.67 9.15
N GLU A 172 27.82 -8.95 9.28
CA GLU A 172 28.98 -9.52 8.62
C GLU A 172 28.63 -10.41 7.42
N ALA A 173 27.32 -10.61 7.13
CA ALA A 173 26.89 -11.51 6.06
C ALA A 173 27.29 -10.98 4.68
N THR A 174 27.62 -11.89 3.76
CA THR A 174 27.71 -11.57 2.34
C THR A 174 26.30 -11.39 1.77
N VAL A 175 26.06 -10.33 0.99
CA VAL A 175 24.76 -10.01 0.39
C VAL A 175 24.81 -10.17 -1.11
N ASP A 176 24.11 -11.18 -1.63
CA ASP A 176 23.96 -11.45 -3.05
C ASP A 176 22.63 -10.84 -3.54
N GLN A 177 22.70 -9.84 -4.43
CA GLN A 177 21.55 -9.14 -4.98
C GLN A 177 21.12 -9.72 -6.32
N PHE A 178 19.81 -9.94 -6.52
CA PHE A 178 19.23 -10.53 -7.72
C PHE A 178 18.19 -9.63 -8.36
N GLU A 179 18.11 -9.63 -9.68
CA GLU A 179 17.15 -8.82 -10.45
C GLU A 179 15.69 -9.30 -10.32
N SER A 180 15.49 -10.56 -9.93
CA SER A 180 14.14 -11.13 -9.76
C SER A 180 14.05 -11.99 -8.51
N VAL A 181 12.82 -12.09 -7.99
CA VAL A 181 12.47 -12.94 -6.86
C VAL A 181 12.77 -14.41 -7.16
N ASP A 182 12.53 -14.86 -8.39
CA ASP A 182 12.81 -16.24 -8.80
C ASP A 182 14.31 -16.57 -8.73
N LEU A 183 15.18 -15.66 -9.19
CA LEU A 183 16.63 -15.84 -9.10
C LEU A 183 17.13 -15.81 -7.64
N MET A 184 16.54 -14.95 -6.80
CA MET A 184 16.83 -14.90 -5.37
C MET A 184 16.50 -16.23 -4.69
N TYR A 185 15.32 -16.80 -4.94
CA TYR A 185 14.95 -18.12 -4.39
C TYR A 185 15.71 -19.27 -5.05
N GLN A 186 16.08 -19.15 -6.32
CA GLN A 186 16.95 -20.14 -6.96
C GLN A 186 18.33 -20.21 -6.27
N ALA A 187 18.90 -19.06 -5.88
CA ALA A 187 20.16 -19.02 -5.14
C ALA A 187 20.04 -19.74 -3.78
N LEU A 188 18.96 -19.49 -3.04
CA LEU A 188 18.65 -20.21 -1.80
C LEU A 188 18.49 -21.71 -2.06
N ASN A 189 17.71 -22.09 -3.07
CA ASN A 189 17.39 -23.50 -3.37
C ASN A 189 18.57 -24.33 -3.84
N SER A 190 19.55 -23.70 -4.48
CA SER A 190 20.78 -24.36 -4.95
C SER A 190 21.89 -24.38 -3.89
N GLY A 191 21.69 -23.77 -2.73
CA GLY A 191 22.70 -23.63 -1.69
C GLY A 191 23.78 -22.59 -2.00
N ARG A 192 23.58 -21.75 -3.02
CA ARG A 192 24.45 -20.60 -3.30
C ARG A 192 24.29 -19.51 -2.26
N ALA A 193 23.09 -19.33 -1.73
CA ALA A 193 22.81 -18.54 -0.54
C ALA A 193 22.30 -19.41 0.59
N ASP A 194 22.62 -19.05 1.83
CA ASP A 194 22.20 -19.74 3.03
C ASP A 194 20.79 -19.34 3.48
N ALA A 195 20.40 -18.09 3.16
CA ALA A 195 19.07 -17.53 3.42
C ALA A 195 18.62 -16.59 2.30
N ALA A 196 17.31 -16.37 2.21
CA ALA A 196 16.72 -15.27 1.42
C ALA A 196 16.07 -14.24 2.35
N ALA A 197 16.50 -12.98 2.27
CA ALA A 197 15.85 -11.89 2.97
C ALA A 197 14.63 -11.42 2.15
N THR A 198 13.44 -11.48 2.75
CA THR A 198 12.18 -11.17 2.10
C THR A 198 11.19 -10.57 3.10
N ASP A 199 10.16 -9.92 2.59
CA ASP A 199 9.04 -9.48 3.41
C ASP A 199 8.39 -10.69 4.11
N SER A 200 8.02 -10.54 5.37
CA SER A 200 7.47 -11.64 6.17
C SER A 200 6.20 -12.25 5.55
N SER A 201 5.39 -11.44 4.88
CA SER A 201 4.22 -11.90 4.12
C SER A 201 4.57 -12.80 2.94
N SER A 202 5.62 -12.45 2.19
CA SER A 202 6.13 -13.29 1.10
C SER A 202 6.67 -14.62 1.64
N LEU A 203 7.40 -14.57 2.75
CA LEU A 203 7.88 -15.78 3.43
C LEU A 203 6.72 -16.69 3.81
N LEU A 204 5.68 -16.18 4.47
CA LEU A 204 4.49 -16.95 4.85
C LEU A 204 3.81 -17.59 3.63
N TYR A 205 3.68 -16.82 2.53
CA TYR A 205 3.10 -17.33 1.29
C TYR A 205 3.91 -18.50 0.71
N TYR A 206 5.23 -18.36 0.57
CA TYR A 206 6.07 -19.40 0.01
C TYR A 206 6.18 -20.62 0.93
N MET A 207 6.19 -20.45 2.25
CA MET A 207 6.10 -21.56 3.21
C MET A 207 4.78 -22.31 3.07
N LYS A 208 3.65 -21.62 2.90
CA LYS A 208 2.35 -22.25 2.67
C LYS A 208 2.32 -23.08 1.39
N GLN A 209 2.96 -22.61 0.32
CA GLN A 209 3.06 -23.34 -0.95
C GLN A 209 4.02 -24.54 -0.87
N ASN A 210 5.03 -24.48 0.01
CA ASN A 210 6.08 -25.47 0.12
C ASN A 210 6.40 -25.80 1.59
N PRO A 211 5.45 -26.39 2.35
CA PRO A 211 5.56 -26.53 3.80
C PRO A 211 6.71 -27.45 4.27
N ASP A 212 7.16 -28.33 3.39
CA ASP A 212 8.28 -29.26 3.67
C ASP A 212 9.65 -28.71 3.27
N ARG A 213 9.69 -27.57 2.58
CA ARG A 213 10.92 -27.04 1.99
C ARG A 213 11.52 -25.87 2.75
N TYR A 214 10.69 -24.94 3.22
CA TYR A 214 11.15 -23.70 3.82
C TYR A 214 10.77 -23.60 5.30
N VAL A 215 11.56 -22.82 6.02
CA VAL A 215 11.33 -22.46 7.41
C VAL A 215 11.70 -20.99 7.64
N ASP A 216 10.98 -20.33 8.54
CA ASP A 216 11.33 -19.01 9.05
C ASP A 216 12.53 -19.13 10.00
N SER A 217 13.49 -18.21 9.89
CA SER A 217 14.63 -18.13 10.81
C SER A 217 14.23 -17.81 12.26
N GLY A 218 12.99 -17.38 12.51
CA GLY A 218 12.48 -16.97 13.82
C GLY A 218 12.84 -15.54 14.21
N TYR A 219 13.35 -14.72 13.26
CA TYR A 219 13.69 -13.34 13.51
C TYR A 219 13.16 -12.43 12.39
N SER A 220 12.51 -11.34 12.78
CA SER A 220 12.04 -10.29 11.86
C SER A 220 12.52 -8.92 12.33
N TRP A 221 12.86 -8.08 11.38
CA TRP A 221 13.35 -6.71 11.64
C TRP A 221 12.79 -5.72 10.63
N ASN A 222 13.20 -4.46 10.71
CA ASN A 222 12.77 -3.39 9.80
C ASN A 222 11.25 -3.28 9.68
N PRO A 223 10.52 -3.01 10.80
CA PRO A 223 9.07 -2.96 10.79
C PRO A 223 8.57 -1.86 9.86
N GLN A 224 7.61 -2.21 9.02
CA GLN A 224 7.00 -1.29 8.06
C GLN A 224 5.49 -1.49 8.01
N SER A 225 4.77 -0.42 7.66
CA SER A 225 3.33 -0.44 7.50
C SER A 225 2.97 -0.13 6.05
N TYR A 226 2.00 -0.84 5.51
CA TYR A 226 1.46 -0.60 4.17
C TYR A 226 0.11 0.10 4.25
N GLY A 227 -0.03 1.17 3.45
CA GLY A 227 -1.27 1.91 3.26
C GLY A 227 -1.58 2.07 1.79
N CYS A 228 -2.85 2.28 1.48
CA CYS A 228 -3.19 2.79 0.16
C CYS A 228 -2.82 4.28 0.07
N ILE A 229 -2.60 4.79 -1.13
CA ILE A 229 -2.33 6.20 -1.38
C ILE A 229 -3.44 6.81 -2.23
N VAL A 230 -3.79 8.05 -1.90
CA VAL A 230 -4.74 8.89 -2.63
C VAL A 230 -4.13 10.27 -2.87
N LYS A 231 -4.72 11.05 -3.77
CA LYS A 231 -4.29 12.43 -4.02
C LYS A 231 -4.50 13.28 -2.76
N GLN A 232 -3.55 14.18 -2.48
CA GLN A 232 -3.67 15.13 -1.39
C GLN A 232 -4.78 16.17 -1.65
N GLY A 233 -5.32 16.72 -0.57
CA GLY A 233 -6.29 17.83 -0.64
C GLY A 233 -7.75 17.41 -0.72
N ASP A 234 -8.07 16.12 -0.65
CA ASP A 234 -9.44 15.60 -0.60
C ASP A 234 -9.70 14.84 0.72
N PRO A 235 -10.06 15.53 1.80
CA PRO A 235 -10.31 14.91 3.09
C PRO A 235 -11.53 13.97 3.08
N ASP A 236 -12.54 14.23 2.25
CA ASP A 236 -13.75 13.41 2.18
C ASP A 236 -13.44 12.05 1.57
N TRP A 237 -12.65 12.03 0.50
CA TRP A 237 -12.19 10.79 -0.12
C TRP A 237 -11.32 9.97 0.82
N LEU A 238 -10.31 10.60 1.42
CA LEU A 238 -9.43 9.93 2.39
C LEU A 238 -10.20 9.38 3.59
N ASN A 239 -11.14 10.17 4.14
CA ASN A 239 -11.98 9.75 5.27
C ASN A 239 -12.84 8.54 4.89
N PHE A 240 -13.49 8.57 3.73
CA PHE A 240 -14.30 7.43 3.26
C PHE A 240 -13.46 6.15 3.18
N VAL A 241 -12.29 6.19 2.52
CA VAL A 241 -11.42 5.02 2.39
C VAL A 241 -10.95 4.51 3.76
N ASN A 242 -10.60 5.42 4.67
CA ASN A 242 -10.19 5.06 6.03
C ASN A 242 -11.31 4.40 6.83
N VAL A 243 -12.56 4.85 6.65
CA VAL A 243 -13.73 4.23 7.29
C VAL A 243 -13.95 2.83 6.73
N ALA A 244 -13.92 2.66 5.40
CA ALA A 244 -14.10 1.35 4.76
C ALA A 244 -13.02 0.33 5.21
N LEU A 245 -11.76 0.73 5.24
CA LEU A 245 -10.67 -0.12 5.73
C LEU A 245 -10.80 -0.44 7.22
N ARG A 246 -11.18 0.54 8.05
CA ARG A 246 -11.37 0.32 9.50
C ARG A 246 -12.52 -0.63 9.76
N GLU A 247 -13.64 -0.47 9.06
CA GLU A 247 -14.78 -1.37 9.16
C GLU A 247 -14.40 -2.81 8.78
N ALA A 248 -13.58 -2.98 7.75
CA ALA A 248 -13.06 -4.27 7.38
C ALA A 248 -12.11 -4.86 8.42
N MET A 249 -11.20 -4.08 8.98
CA MET A 249 -10.20 -4.60 9.92
C MET A 249 -10.73 -4.78 11.35
N THR A 250 -11.71 -3.99 11.79
CA THR A 250 -12.13 -3.96 13.18
C THR A 250 -13.66 -3.85 13.40
N GLY A 251 -14.44 -3.83 12.33
CA GLY A 251 -15.89 -3.63 12.36
C GLY A 251 -16.69 -4.80 11.79
N THR A 252 -17.87 -4.50 11.28
CA THR A 252 -18.85 -5.48 10.80
C THR A 252 -18.39 -6.26 9.58
N GLN A 253 -17.45 -5.71 8.79
CA GLN A 253 -16.85 -6.36 7.63
C GLN A 253 -15.59 -7.19 7.95
N PHE A 254 -15.25 -7.36 9.23
CA PHE A 254 -14.09 -8.15 9.64
C PHE A 254 -14.05 -9.58 9.06
N PRO A 255 -15.17 -10.30 8.92
CA PRO A 255 -15.14 -11.62 8.28
C PRO A 255 -14.58 -11.61 6.86
N VAL A 256 -14.81 -10.54 6.08
CA VAL A 256 -14.30 -10.41 4.71
C VAL A 256 -12.78 -10.20 4.72
N TYR A 257 -12.29 -9.28 5.58
CA TYR A 257 -10.86 -9.05 5.76
C TYR A 257 -10.14 -10.31 6.26
N LYS A 258 -10.71 -10.99 7.27
CA LYS A 258 -10.18 -12.24 7.82
C LYS A 258 -10.04 -13.33 6.75
N ALA A 259 -11.07 -13.53 5.94
CA ALA A 259 -11.04 -14.52 4.87
C ALA A 259 -9.94 -14.20 3.83
N ALA A 260 -9.77 -12.93 3.46
CA ALA A 260 -8.69 -12.49 2.58
C ALA A 260 -7.31 -12.73 3.22
N PHE A 261 -7.16 -12.38 4.49
CA PHE A 261 -5.91 -12.54 5.23
C PHE A 261 -5.49 -14.02 5.33
N GLU A 262 -6.40 -14.89 5.73
CA GLU A 262 -6.18 -16.34 5.83
C GLU A 262 -5.86 -16.97 4.46
N LYS A 263 -6.56 -16.52 3.43
CA LYS A 263 -6.33 -16.98 2.05
C LYS A 263 -4.89 -16.72 1.60
N TRP A 264 -4.40 -15.51 1.82
CA TRP A 264 -3.12 -15.08 1.24
C TRP A 264 -1.91 -15.32 2.15
N PHE A 265 -2.07 -15.19 3.46
CA PHE A 265 -0.95 -15.34 4.40
C PHE A 265 -0.95 -16.67 5.17
N GLY A 266 -2.04 -17.45 5.11
CA GLY A 266 -2.12 -18.76 5.76
C GLY A 266 -2.20 -18.71 7.29
N THR A 267 -2.43 -17.52 7.86
CA THR A 267 -2.58 -17.30 9.30
C THR A 267 -3.81 -16.43 9.56
N THR A 268 -4.35 -16.48 10.79
CA THR A 268 -5.56 -15.74 11.17
C THR A 268 -5.17 -14.39 11.78
N PRO A 269 -5.76 -13.27 11.33
CA PRO A 269 -5.55 -11.97 11.97
C PRO A 269 -6.21 -11.96 13.37
N PRO A 270 -5.72 -11.10 14.30
CA PRO A 270 -6.33 -10.94 15.62
C PRO A 270 -7.80 -10.51 15.51
N GLU A 271 -8.68 -11.17 16.27
CA GLU A 271 -10.09 -10.79 16.34
C GLU A 271 -10.26 -9.42 17.01
N PRO A 272 -11.14 -8.54 16.47
CA PRO A 272 -11.49 -7.29 17.13
C PRO A 272 -12.13 -7.54 18.49
N GLN A 273 -11.66 -6.85 19.53
CA GLN A 273 -12.19 -7.02 20.88
C GLN A 273 -13.35 -6.06 21.15
N ILE A 274 -14.51 -6.60 21.53
CA ILE A 274 -15.68 -5.80 21.92
C ILE A 274 -15.38 -5.04 23.22
N GLY A 275 -15.73 -3.75 23.26
CA GLY A 275 -15.54 -2.89 24.44
C GLY A 275 -14.18 -2.19 24.51
N PHE A 276 -13.30 -2.44 23.55
CA PHE A 276 -12.05 -1.72 23.43
C PHE A 276 -12.05 -0.80 22.20
N PRO A 277 -11.51 0.43 22.29
CA PRO A 277 -11.33 1.26 21.12
C PRO A 277 -10.42 0.54 20.13
N GLY A 278 -10.77 0.59 18.84
CA GLY A 278 -9.94 0.00 17.78
C GLY A 278 -8.55 0.65 17.77
N GLU A 279 -7.59 0.01 18.39
CA GLU A 279 -6.19 0.42 18.23
C GLU A 279 -5.67 -0.11 16.90
N LEU A 280 -5.21 0.81 16.08
CA LEU A 280 -4.36 0.48 14.93
C LEU A 280 -2.98 0.10 15.48
N ARG A 281 -2.80 -1.18 15.78
CA ARG A 281 -1.50 -1.72 16.24
C ARG A 281 -0.57 -1.93 15.07
#